data_588830f99418581acb5e21dc1f9f30db
#
_entry.id   588830f99418581acb5e21dc1f9f30db
#
_cell.length_a   1.000
_cell.length_b   1.000
_cell.length_c   1.000
_cell.angle_alpha   90.00
_cell.angle_beta   90.00
_cell.angle_gamma   90.00
#
_symmetry.space_group_name_H-M   'P 1'
#
loop_
_entity.id
_entity.type
_entity.pdbx_description
1 polymer ?
#
loop_
_entity_poly.entity_id
_entity_poly.type
_entity_poly.pdbx_seq_one_letter_code
_entity_poly.pdbx_strand_id
1 'polypeptide(L)'
;MSPNLNPFEQSGFIQWHKRLSSHQLSRLHTFEAAARHCSFALASQELALTPSAVSHRINTLEEELGFKLFERFHRRIELTADGERIYWALRKNLDDINQEILDIKNQEISGELTVYSRPSIAQCWLIPKIADFTNQYPSIQLNLLTGNDDVNFRGYGIDVAIYYDDITRPNLYCEDLMPESIVPVCSPQYAKQHDLMNNIHQLKNCTLLHDRQAWSSNSDYDEWKAWSEHYQLSLFPHRRNLCFDRSDLAIVAAMNHAGVAMGRKQLVEKRIKRQELVMPFGDIALKCQQRHYFAMLNEKRNPKADIFIQWLKQQVR
;
A
#
# COMPACT_ATOMS: atom_id res chain seq x y z
N MET A 1 14.69 -50.42 -0.27
CA MET A 1 13.55 -49.59 -0.76
C MET A 1 13.20 -48.60 0.34
N SER A 2 13.74 -47.39 0.24
CA SER A 2 13.47 -46.32 1.19
C SER A 2 12.26 -45.54 0.70
N PRO A 3 11.30 -45.11 1.57
CA PRO A 3 10.17 -44.35 1.13
C PRO A 3 10.62 -42.91 0.81
N ASN A 4 10.22 -42.38 -0.34
CA ASN A 4 10.38 -41.02 -0.78
C ASN A 4 9.67 -40.08 0.21
N LEU A 5 10.43 -39.40 1.03
CA LEU A 5 9.97 -38.31 1.88
C LEU A 5 9.77 -37.06 1.00
N ASN A 6 8.60 -36.47 1.11
CA ASN A 6 8.17 -35.25 0.44
C ASN A 6 9.16 -34.10 0.79
N PRO A 7 9.75 -33.38 -0.19
CA PRO A 7 10.74 -32.33 0.07
C PRO A 7 10.23 -31.15 0.92
N PHE A 8 8.94 -31.09 1.21
CA PHE A 8 8.34 -30.03 2.05
C PHE A 8 8.38 -30.33 3.57
N GLU A 9 8.90 -31.50 4.01
CA GLU A 9 8.97 -31.86 5.44
C GLU A 9 10.30 -31.49 6.13
N GLN A 10 11.28 -30.91 5.40
CA GLN A 10 12.62 -30.63 5.95
C GLN A 10 12.89 -29.17 6.33
N SER A 11 11.96 -28.23 6.18
CA SER A 11 12.13 -26.89 6.74
C SER A 11 11.43 -26.79 8.10
N GLY A 12 12.17 -27.05 9.16
CA GLY A 12 11.74 -26.77 10.52
C GLY A 12 11.30 -25.31 10.70
N PHE A 13 10.26 -25.11 11.52
CA PHE A 13 9.66 -23.83 11.92
C PHE A 13 8.61 -23.21 10.97
N ILE A 14 7.62 -23.98 10.55
CA ILE A 14 6.26 -23.44 10.45
C ILE A 14 5.38 -24.39 11.26
N GLN A 15 4.99 -23.96 12.45
CA GLN A 15 3.88 -24.55 13.17
C GLN A 15 2.64 -24.31 12.31
N TRP A 16 2.27 -25.28 11.48
CA TRP A 16 1.04 -25.23 10.68
C TRP A 16 -0.10 -25.11 11.67
N HIS A 17 -0.68 -23.93 11.78
CA HIS A 17 -1.94 -23.75 12.50
C HIS A 17 -2.90 -24.82 12.01
N LYS A 18 -3.53 -25.53 12.94
CA LYS A 18 -4.48 -26.59 12.68
C LYS A 18 -5.47 -26.09 11.60
N ARG A 19 -5.44 -26.71 10.41
CA ARG A 19 -6.35 -26.32 9.33
C ARG A 19 -7.79 -26.43 9.79
N LEU A 20 -8.65 -25.51 9.34
CA LEU A 20 -10.08 -25.58 9.61
C LEU A 20 -10.63 -26.91 9.08
N SER A 21 -11.38 -27.62 9.92
CA SER A 21 -12.07 -28.84 9.52
C SER A 21 -13.26 -28.51 8.62
N SER A 22 -13.77 -29.48 7.85
CA SER A 22 -15.00 -29.32 7.06
C SER A 22 -16.20 -28.89 7.91
N HIS A 23 -16.29 -29.38 9.14
CA HIS A 23 -17.34 -28.99 10.08
C HIS A 23 -17.21 -27.54 10.54
N GLN A 24 -15.98 -27.07 10.77
CA GLN A 24 -15.72 -25.65 11.09
C GLN A 24 -16.05 -24.74 9.92
N LEU A 25 -15.70 -25.12 8.69
CA LEU A 25 -16.06 -24.35 7.49
C LEU A 25 -17.57 -24.23 7.32
N SER A 26 -18.33 -25.32 7.55
CA SER A 26 -19.78 -25.28 7.51
C SER A 26 -20.38 -24.37 8.60
N ARG A 27 -19.80 -24.35 9.80
CA ARG A 27 -20.24 -23.47 10.89
C ARG A 27 -19.85 -22.01 10.64
N LEU A 28 -18.70 -21.76 10.06
CA LEU A 28 -18.28 -20.44 9.65
C LEU A 28 -19.22 -19.86 8.57
N HIS A 29 -19.67 -20.68 7.62
CA HIS A 29 -20.70 -20.26 6.66
C HIS A 29 -22.04 -19.92 7.36
N THR A 30 -22.44 -20.71 8.38
CA THR A 30 -23.61 -20.39 9.21
C THR A 30 -23.41 -19.09 9.99
N PHE A 31 -22.20 -18.86 10.49
CA PHE A 31 -21.84 -17.63 11.19
C PHE A 31 -21.89 -16.40 10.25
N GLU A 32 -21.37 -16.50 9.02
CA GLU A 32 -21.44 -15.41 8.04
C GLU A 32 -22.90 -14.98 7.80
N ALA A 33 -23.79 -15.92 7.51
CA ALA A 33 -25.20 -15.62 7.28
C ALA A 33 -25.85 -14.97 8.53
N ALA A 34 -25.56 -15.49 9.73
CA ALA A 34 -26.09 -14.94 10.98
C ALA A 34 -25.58 -13.52 11.26
N ALA A 35 -24.31 -13.25 10.96
CA ALA A 35 -23.68 -11.95 11.13
C ALA A 35 -24.24 -10.90 10.14
N ARG A 36 -24.38 -11.27 8.88
CA ARG A 36 -24.91 -10.40 7.82
C ARG A 36 -26.36 -9.98 8.08
N HIS A 37 -27.18 -10.89 8.60
CA HIS A 37 -28.57 -10.59 8.95
C HIS A 37 -28.76 -10.00 10.35
N CYS A 38 -27.73 -10.04 11.21
CA CYS A 38 -27.88 -9.77 12.65
C CYS A 38 -29.05 -10.52 13.29
N SER A 39 -29.39 -11.74 12.76
CA SER A 39 -30.58 -12.51 13.12
C SER A 39 -30.41 -14.00 12.84
N PHE A 40 -30.54 -14.82 13.86
CA PHE A 40 -30.56 -16.28 13.69
C PHE A 40 -31.80 -16.78 12.94
N ALA A 41 -32.91 -16.08 13.06
CA ALA A 41 -34.16 -16.44 12.36
C ALA A 41 -34.02 -16.19 10.84
N LEU A 42 -33.48 -15.05 10.43
CA LEU A 42 -33.27 -14.76 9.00
C LEU A 42 -32.16 -15.66 8.40
N ALA A 43 -31.06 -15.87 9.11
CA ALA A 43 -30.03 -16.83 8.69
C ALA A 43 -30.60 -18.26 8.54
N SER A 44 -31.50 -18.67 9.42
CA SER A 44 -32.13 -20.00 9.33
C SER A 44 -32.98 -20.16 8.07
N GLN A 45 -33.70 -19.13 7.66
CA GLN A 45 -34.48 -19.11 6.41
C GLN A 45 -33.60 -19.25 5.19
N GLU A 46 -32.50 -18.46 5.13
CA GLU A 46 -31.56 -18.51 4.03
C GLU A 46 -30.88 -19.88 3.89
N LEU A 47 -30.47 -20.45 5.03
CA LEU A 47 -29.71 -21.71 5.05
C LEU A 47 -30.60 -22.97 5.05
N ALA A 48 -31.92 -22.82 4.96
CA ALA A 48 -32.91 -23.91 5.09
C ALA A 48 -32.67 -24.74 6.37
N LEU A 49 -32.43 -24.06 7.50
CA LEU A 49 -32.22 -24.64 8.82
C LEU A 49 -33.33 -24.17 9.79
N THR A 50 -33.35 -24.74 10.99
CA THR A 50 -34.16 -24.18 12.08
C THR A 50 -33.37 -23.15 12.87
N PRO A 51 -34.02 -22.15 13.51
CA PRO A 51 -33.29 -21.17 14.35
C PRO A 51 -32.49 -21.83 15.49
N SER A 52 -32.99 -22.93 16.05
CA SER A 52 -32.27 -23.72 17.06
C SER A 52 -31.01 -24.38 16.51
N ALA A 53 -31.06 -24.89 15.26
CA ALA A 53 -29.89 -25.47 14.60
C ALA A 53 -28.83 -24.42 14.30
N VAL A 54 -29.22 -23.22 13.86
CA VAL A 54 -28.29 -22.08 13.68
C VAL A 54 -27.65 -21.73 15.01
N SER A 55 -28.45 -21.52 16.08
CA SER A 55 -27.90 -21.19 17.41
C SER A 55 -26.96 -22.28 17.93
N HIS A 56 -27.30 -23.56 17.74
CA HIS A 56 -26.40 -24.66 18.14
C HIS A 56 -25.08 -24.66 17.37
N ARG A 57 -25.12 -24.46 16.04
CA ARG A 57 -23.91 -24.38 15.23
C ARG A 57 -22.99 -23.23 15.63
N ILE A 58 -23.57 -22.06 15.95
CA ILE A 58 -22.80 -20.90 16.44
C ILE A 58 -22.17 -21.19 17.81
N ASN A 59 -22.94 -21.75 18.75
CA ASN A 59 -22.43 -22.11 20.07
C ASN A 59 -21.25 -23.07 19.96
N THR A 60 -21.37 -24.13 19.16
CA THR A 60 -20.29 -25.09 18.95
C THR A 60 -19.07 -24.44 18.29
N LEU A 61 -19.29 -23.51 17.35
CA LEU A 61 -18.17 -22.77 16.74
C LEU A 61 -17.45 -21.90 17.78
N GLU A 62 -18.17 -21.16 18.62
CA GLU A 62 -17.61 -20.35 19.70
C GLU A 62 -16.82 -21.20 20.72
N GLU A 63 -17.36 -22.37 21.07
CA GLU A 63 -16.67 -23.33 21.95
C GLU A 63 -15.34 -23.83 21.33
N GLU A 64 -15.36 -24.17 20.05
CA GLU A 64 -14.16 -24.61 19.32
C GLU A 64 -13.11 -23.52 19.14
N LEU A 65 -13.56 -22.27 18.95
CA LEU A 65 -12.67 -21.11 18.80
C LEU A 65 -12.14 -20.61 20.15
N GLY A 66 -12.86 -20.86 21.24
CA GLY A 66 -12.50 -20.42 22.59
C GLY A 66 -12.87 -18.97 22.90
N PHE A 67 -13.65 -18.30 22.02
CA PHE A 67 -14.16 -16.94 22.22
C PHE A 67 -15.53 -16.76 21.62
N LYS A 68 -16.24 -15.70 22.07
CA LYS A 68 -17.58 -15.38 21.59
C LYS A 68 -17.53 -14.58 20.30
N LEU A 69 -18.43 -14.93 19.37
CA LEU A 69 -18.63 -14.22 18.11
C LEU A 69 -19.82 -13.26 18.20
N PHE A 70 -20.82 -13.57 19.04
CA PHE A 70 -22.00 -12.75 19.27
C PHE A 70 -22.21 -12.41 20.73
N GLU A 71 -22.66 -11.19 20.98
CA GLU A 71 -23.37 -10.79 22.19
C GLU A 71 -24.86 -10.96 21.97
N ARG A 72 -25.54 -11.56 22.96
CA ARG A 72 -26.98 -11.91 22.88
C ARG A 72 -27.78 -11.04 23.80
N PHE A 73 -28.71 -10.29 23.24
CA PHE A 73 -29.70 -9.50 23.97
C PHE A 73 -31.09 -10.10 23.81
N HIS A 74 -32.02 -9.66 24.61
CA HIS A 74 -33.37 -10.25 24.66
C HIS A 74 -34.08 -10.37 23.30
N ARG A 75 -33.81 -9.48 22.35
CA ARG A 75 -34.44 -9.46 21.00
C ARG A 75 -33.48 -9.23 19.84
N ARG A 76 -32.19 -9.21 20.07
CA ARG A 76 -31.17 -8.95 19.05
C ARG A 76 -29.90 -9.68 19.38
N ILE A 77 -29.08 -9.89 18.33
CA ILE A 77 -27.70 -10.34 18.44
C ILE A 77 -26.80 -9.25 17.82
N GLU A 78 -25.65 -9.04 18.39
CA GLU A 78 -24.64 -8.12 17.89
C GLU A 78 -23.30 -8.88 17.84
N LEU A 79 -22.43 -8.49 16.91
CA LEU A 79 -21.09 -9.07 16.85
C LEU A 79 -20.24 -8.55 18.01
N THR A 80 -19.41 -9.41 18.56
CA THR A 80 -18.29 -8.99 19.41
C THR A 80 -17.21 -8.38 18.55
N ALA A 81 -16.22 -7.69 19.14
CA ALA A 81 -15.06 -7.17 18.40
C ALA A 81 -14.30 -8.30 17.66
N ASP A 82 -14.15 -9.47 18.27
CA ASP A 82 -13.55 -10.64 17.62
C ASP A 82 -14.47 -11.23 16.55
N GLY A 83 -15.80 -11.23 16.77
CA GLY A 83 -16.80 -11.60 15.78
C GLY A 83 -16.75 -10.73 14.53
N GLU A 84 -16.64 -9.40 14.67
CA GLU A 84 -16.47 -8.48 13.54
C GLU A 84 -15.21 -8.78 12.74
N ARG A 85 -14.08 -9.00 13.40
CA ARG A 85 -12.81 -9.34 12.74
C ARG A 85 -12.92 -10.63 11.92
N ILE A 86 -13.54 -11.66 12.48
CA ILE A 86 -13.76 -12.95 11.78
C ILE A 86 -14.76 -12.77 10.63
N TYR A 87 -15.84 -12.01 10.85
CA TYR A 87 -16.87 -11.76 9.82
C TYR A 87 -16.26 -11.08 8.57
N TRP A 88 -15.52 -10.00 8.76
CA TRP A 88 -14.92 -9.28 7.62
C TRP A 88 -13.86 -10.11 6.89
N ALA A 89 -13.05 -10.86 7.64
CA ALA A 89 -12.08 -11.77 7.03
C ALA A 89 -12.77 -12.89 6.23
N LEU A 90 -13.82 -13.50 6.79
CA LEU A 90 -14.55 -14.58 6.14
C LEU A 90 -15.28 -14.07 4.90
N ARG A 91 -16.03 -12.98 5.01
CA ARG A 91 -16.78 -12.37 3.92
C ARG A 91 -15.87 -12.05 2.74
N LYS A 92 -14.76 -11.34 2.98
CA LYS A 92 -13.80 -11.03 1.92
C LYS A 92 -13.29 -12.27 1.21
N ASN A 93 -12.89 -13.32 1.95
CA ASN A 93 -12.38 -14.54 1.33
C ASN A 93 -13.46 -15.32 0.57
N LEU A 94 -14.70 -15.32 1.01
CA LEU A 94 -15.81 -15.94 0.27
C LEU A 94 -16.13 -15.17 -1.01
N ASP A 95 -16.15 -13.85 -0.95
CA ASP A 95 -16.34 -12.99 -2.14
C ASP A 95 -15.19 -13.19 -3.15
N ASP A 96 -13.93 -13.28 -2.69
CA ASP A 96 -12.76 -13.58 -3.53
C ASP A 96 -12.91 -14.94 -4.24
N ILE A 97 -13.38 -15.99 -3.52
CA ILE A 97 -13.60 -17.32 -4.12
C ILE A 97 -14.73 -17.28 -5.15
N ASN A 98 -15.84 -16.63 -4.84
CA ASN A 98 -16.95 -16.50 -5.77
C ASN A 98 -16.55 -15.75 -7.03
N GLN A 99 -15.75 -14.68 -6.88
CA GLN A 99 -15.26 -13.92 -8.00
C GLN A 99 -14.32 -14.75 -8.88
N GLU A 100 -13.40 -15.51 -8.29
CA GLU A 100 -12.50 -16.41 -9.03
C GLU A 100 -13.29 -17.48 -9.82
N ILE A 101 -14.37 -18.01 -9.23
CA ILE A 101 -15.25 -18.96 -9.94
C ILE A 101 -15.93 -18.27 -11.13
N LEU A 102 -16.36 -17.02 -11.00
CA LEU A 102 -16.97 -16.26 -12.09
C LEU A 102 -15.96 -15.93 -13.18
N ASP A 103 -14.75 -15.50 -12.81
CA ASP A 103 -13.66 -15.18 -13.73
C ASP A 103 -13.26 -16.40 -14.57
N ILE A 104 -13.16 -17.58 -13.94
CA ILE A 104 -12.92 -18.84 -14.66
C ILE A 104 -14.06 -19.14 -15.64
N LYS A 105 -15.32 -18.96 -15.23
CA LYS A 105 -16.47 -19.23 -16.09
C LYS A 105 -16.58 -18.26 -17.27
N ASN A 106 -16.27 -17.01 -17.04
CA ASN A 106 -16.41 -15.93 -18.03
C ASN A 106 -15.16 -15.74 -18.88
N GLN A 107 -14.03 -16.37 -18.53
CA GLN A 107 -12.70 -16.13 -19.11
C GLN A 107 -12.27 -14.65 -19.02
N GLU A 108 -12.77 -13.93 -18.03
CA GLU A 108 -12.50 -12.52 -17.79
C GLU A 108 -11.91 -12.35 -16.39
N ILE A 109 -10.86 -11.53 -16.29
CA ILE A 109 -10.26 -11.20 -14.99
C ILE A 109 -10.97 -9.97 -14.44
N SER A 110 -11.68 -10.14 -13.33
CA SER A 110 -12.50 -9.10 -12.71
C SER A 110 -12.38 -9.08 -11.16
N GLY A 111 -13.10 -8.16 -10.50
CA GLY A 111 -13.17 -8.06 -9.05
C GLY A 111 -12.21 -7.04 -8.43
N GLU A 112 -12.07 -7.07 -7.10
CA GLU A 112 -11.28 -6.08 -6.37
C GLU A 112 -9.78 -6.35 -6.45
N LEU A 113 -9.01 -5.28 -6.61
CA LEU A 113 -7.56 -5.24 -6.49
C LEU A 113 -7.18 -4.14 -5.49
N THR A 114 -6.60 -4.53 -4.36
CA THR A 114 -6.18 -3.59 -3.33
C THR A 114 -4.68 -3.32 -3.45
N VAL A 115 -4.35 -2.08 -3.77
CA VAL A 115 -2.97 -1.59 -3.89
C VAL A 115 -2.66 -0.66 -2.73
N TYR A 116 -1.54 -0.89 -2.07
CA TYR A 116 -0.99 0.04 -1.09
C TYR A 116 0.19 0.81 -1.70
N SER A 117 0.32 2.08 -1.38
CA SER A 117 1.44 2.90 -1.86
C SER A 117 1.89 3.92 -0.82
N ARG A 118 3.16 4.27 -0.84
CA ARG A 118 3.62 5.48 -0.14
C ARG A 118 2.85 6.70 -0.69
N PRO A 119 2.42 7.65 0.17
CA PRO A 119 1.54 8.76 -0.24
C PRO A 119 2.10 9.60 -1.40
N SER A 120 3.39 9.92 -1.34
CA SER A 120 4.03 10.74 -2.39
C SER A 120 4.07 10.03 -3.75
N ILE A 121 4.29 8.70 -3.77
CA ILE A 121 4.26 7.89 -5.00
C ILE A 121 2.84 7.85 -5.54
N ALA A 122 1.87 7.57 -4.67
CA ALA A 122 0.46 7.53 -5.04
C ALA A 122 0.04 8.86 -5.70
N GLN A 123 0.25 9.97 -5.01
CA GLN A 123 -0.21 11.29 -5.44
C GLN A 123 0.52 11.81 -6.69
N CYS A 124 1.85 11.69 -6.73
CA CYS A 124 2.64 12.35 -7.76
C CYS A 124 2.86 11.50 -9.01
N TRP A 125 2.85 10.17 -8.88
CA TRP A 125 3.21 9.27 -9.96
C TRP A 125 2.09 8.32 -10.38
N LEU A 126 1.43 7.62 -9.42
CA LEU A 126 0.45 6.59 -9.73
C LEU A 126 -0.90 7.17 -10.15
N ILE A 127 -1.53 8.01 -9.31
CA ILE A 127 -2.87 8.59 -9.56
C ILE A 127 -2.94 9.31 -10.92
N PRO A 128 -1.94 10.10 -11.36
CA PRO A 128 -1.97 10.74 -12.67
C PRO A 128 -2.04 9.79 -13.88
N LYS A 129 -1.82 8.49 -13.67
CA LYS A 129 -1.81 7.44 -14.70
C LYS A 129 -2.96 6.44 -14.56
N ILE A 130 -3.63 6.44 -13.41
CA ILE A 130 -4.59 5.39 -13.03
C ILE A 130 -5.79 5.28 -13.99
N ALA A 131 -6.20 6.40 -14.60
CA ALA A 131 -7.29 6.42 -15.60
C ALA A 131 -6.97 5.52 -16.81
N ASP A 132 -5.70 5.40 -17.19
CA ASP A 132 -5.28 4.48 -18.25
C ASP A 132 -5.52 3.03 -17.85
N PHE A 133 -5.15 2.65 -16.61
CA PHE A 133 -5.41 1.31 -16.07
C PHE A 133 -6.90 0.97 -16.03
N THR A 134 -7.72 1.85 -15.48
CA THR A 134 -9.16 1.61 -15.33
C THR A 134 -9.90 1.56 -16.68
N ASN A 135 -9.39 2.27 -17.69
CA ASN A 135 -9.92 2.18 -19.05
C ASN A 135 -9.54 0.88 -19.76
N GLN A 136 -8.32 0.36 -19.52
CA GLN A 136 -7.87 -0.90 -20.11
C GLN A 136 -8.51 -2.12 -19.44
N TYR A 137 -8.80 -2.02 -18.13
CA TYR A 137 -9.30 -3.14 -17.30
C TYR A 137 -10.54 -2.70 -16.50
N PRO A 138 -11.67 -2.40 -17.17
CA PRO A 138 -12.87 -1.85 -16.51
C PRO A 138 -13.53 -2.81 -15.53
N SER A 139 -13.28 -4.12 -15.67
CA SER A 139 -13.81 -5.15 -14.77
C SER A 139 -13.02 -5.28 -13.46
N ILE A 140 -11.85 -4.60 -13.34
CA ILE A 140 -11.07 -4.59 -12.11
C ILE A 140 -11.39 -3.33 -11.30
N GLN A 141 -11.95 -3.54 -10.11
CA GLN A 141 -12.20 -2.47 -9.14
C GLN A 141 -10.92 -2.21 -8.34
N LEU A 142 -10.24 -1.10 -8.62
CA LEU A 142 -9.00 -0.73 -7.96
C LEU A 142 -9.27 0.02 -6.65
N ASN A 143 -8.78 -0.51 -5.53
CA ASN A 143 -8.75 0.14 -4.23
C ASN A 143 -7.31 0.59 -3.93
N LEU A 144 -7.10 1.90 -3.74
CA LEU A 144 -5.79 2.46 -3.42
C LEU A 144 -5.75 2.93 -1.96
N LEU A 145 -4.91 2.28 -1.18
CA LEU A 145 -4.61 2.65 0.20
C LEU A 145 -3.24 3.34 0.27
N THR A 146 -3.09 4.30 1.18
CA THR A 146 -1.81 5.00 1.34
C THR A 146 -1.38 5.08 2.80
N GLY A 147 -0.08 5.02 3.03
CA GLY A 147 0.53 5.18 4.35
C GLY A 147 2.06 5.12 4.31
N ASN A 148 2.69 5.37 5.45
CA ASN A 148 4.15 5.37 5.58
C ASN A 148 4.70 4.12 6.29
N ASP A 149 3.83 3.30 6.87
CA ASP A 149 4.21 2.10 7.60
C ASP A 149 4.34 0.89 6.68
N ASP A 150 5.00 -0.14 7.16
CA ASP A 150 4.96 -1.46 6.55
C ASP A 150 3.59 -2.09 6.78
N VAL A 151 3.02 -2.66 5.72
CA VAL A 151 1.65 -3.15 5.78
C VAL A 151 1.57 -4.64 6.09
N ASN A 152 0.54 -5.00 6.82
CA ASN A 152 0.13 -6.38 6.96
C ASN A 152 -0.73 -6.79 5.76
N PHE A 153 -0.11 -7.40 4.76
CA PHE A 153 -0.78 -7.84 3.52
C PHE A 153 -2.02 -8.70 3.78
N ARG A 154 -1.93 -9.64 4.73
CA ARG A 154 -3.04 -10.54 5.04
C ARG A 154 -4.15 -9.84 5.83
N GLY A 155 -3.77 -9.00 6.80
CA GLY A 155 -4.73 -8.31 7.67
C GLY A 155 -5.56 -7.26 6.94
N TYR A 156 -4.98 -6.58 5.96
CA TYR A 156 -5.67 -5.55 5.16
C TYR A 156 -6.06 -6.02 3.76
N GLY A 157 -5.81 -7.27 3.42
CA GLY A 157 -6.12 -7.83 2.10
C GLY A 157 -5.42 -7.11 0.94
N ILE A 158 -4.18 -6.68 1.14
CA ILE A 158 -3.40 -5.99 0.13
C ILE A 158 -2.84 -7.01 -0.86
N ASP A 159 -3.02 -6.73 -2.14
CA ASP A 159 -2.50 -7.56 -3.23
C ASP A 159 -1.12 -7.11 -3.67
N VAL A 160 -0.91 -5.80 -3.81
CA VAL A 160 0.37 -5.19 -4.22
C VAL A 160 0.68 -3.99 -3.34
N ALA A 161 1.93 -3.86 -2.90
CA ALA A 161 2.41 -2.66 -2.23
C ALA A 161 3.53 -2.01 -3.04
N ILE A 162 3.54 -0.67 -3.13
CA ILE A 162 4.59 0.12 -3.76
C ILE A 162 5.34 0.89 -2.68
N TYR A 163 6.61 0.59 -2.51
CA TYR A 163 7.49 1.17 -1.50
C TYR A 163 8.55 2.08 -2.12
N TYR A 164 9.13 2.92 -1.28
CA TYR A 164 10.34 3.68 -1.55
C TYR A 164 11.25 3.59 -0.33
N ASP A 165 12.22 2.71 -0.37
CA ASP A 165 13.26 2.51 0.63
C ASP A 165 14.37 1.58 0.09
N ASP A 166 15.29 1.17 0.94
CA ASP A 166 16.34 0.19 0.69
C ASP A 166 16.19 -1.09 1.52
N ILE A 167 15.01 -1.28 2.12
CA ILE A 167 14.74 -2.38 3.04
C ILE A 167 14.54 -3.69 2.26
N THR A 168 15.16 -4.77 2.73
CA THR A 168 14.94 -6.12 2.23
C THR A 168 13.80 -6.78 3.00
N ARG A 169 12.80 -7.32 2.27
CA ARG A 169 11.64 -8.02 2.84
C ARG A 169 11.62 -9.49 2.42
N PRO A 170 12.30 -10.38 3.17
CA PRO A 170 12.55 -11.77 2.74
C PRO A 170 11.28 -12.61 2.55
N ASN A 171 10.18 -12.23 3.20
CA ASN A 171 8.90 -12.96 3.12
C ASN A 171 7.97 -12.46 2.01
N LEU A 172 8.43 -11.49 1.20
CA LEU A 172 7.68 -10.91 0.10
C LEU A 172 8.45 -11.11 -1.21
N TYR A 173 7.70 -11.28 -2.30
CA TYR A 173 8.27 -11.08 -3.62
C TYR A 173 8.44 -9.57 -3.84
N CYS A 174 9.65 -9.14 -4.10
CA CYS A 174 9.97 -7.74 -4.34
C CYS A 174 10.69 -7.61 -5.68
N GLU A 175 10.29 -6.62 -6.47
CA GLU A 175 10.96 -6.31 -7.74
C GLU A 175 11.07 -4.79 -7.90
N ASP A 176 12.23 -4.32 -8.36
CA ASP A 176 12.48 -2.91 -8.62
C ASP A 176 11.54 -2.39 -9.70
N LEU A 177 10.93 -1.24 -9.43
CA LEU A 177 10.04 -0.56 -10.37
C LEU A 177 10.79 0.53 -11.12
N MET A 178 11.44 1.44 -10.41
CA MET A 178 12.20 2.53 -11.01
C MET A 178 13.29 3.05 -10.05
N PRO A 179 14.44 3.47 -10.60
CA PRO A 179 15.46 4.19 -9.80
C PRO A 179 14.94 5.58 -9.43
N GLU A 180 15.58 6.19 -8.44
CA GLU A 180 15.25 7.56 -8.06
C GLU A 180 16.51 8.43 -7.97
N SER A 181 16.31 9.71 -8.23
CA SER A 181 17.30 10.76 -8.04
C SER A 181 16.65 11.99 -7.43
N ILE A 182 17.38 12.70 -6.60
CA ILE A 182 16.92 13.94 -5.98
C ILE A 182 17.53 15.15 -6.67
N VAL A 183 16.73 16.21 -6.81
CA VAL A 183 17.14 17.46 -7.45
C VAL A 183 16.45 18.65 -6.78
N PRO A 184 17.11 19.79 -6.54
CA PRO A 184 16.47 20.98 -6.03
C PRO A 184 15.42 21.52 -7.02
N VAL A 185 14.21 21.80 -6.51
CA VAL A 185 13.10 22.35 -7.29
C VAL A 185 12.38 23.46 -6.53
N CYS A 186 11.90 24.46 -7.25
CA CYS A 186 11.04 25.50 -6.70
C CYS A 186 10.08 26.02 -7.78
N SER A 187 9.14 26.90 -7.41
CA SER A 187 8.31 27.57 -8.42
C SER A 187 9.17 28.55 -9.27
N PRO A 188 8.77 28.80 -10.54
CA PRO A 188 9.42 29.80 -11.39
C PRO A 188 9.45 31.18 -10.73
N GLN A 189 8.37 31.56 -10.03
CA GLN A 189 8.29 32.83 -9.33
C GLN A 189 9.31 32.94 -8.19
N TYR A 190 9.46 31.91 -7.37
CA TYR A 190 10.45 31.87 -6.29
C TYR A 190 11.86 31.93 -6.84
N ALA A 191 12.16 31.19 -7.92
CA ALA A 191 13.44 31.22 -8.59
C ALA A 191 13.81 32.64 -9.08
N LYS A 192 12.85 33.35 -9.65
CA LYS A 192 13.03 34.75 -10.11
C LYS A 192 13.23 35.72 -8.96
N GLN A 193 12.41 35.62 -7.88
CA GLN A 193 12.49 36.51 -6.73
C GLN A 193 13.82 36.43 -5.98
N HIS A 194 14.44 35.26 -5.99
CA HIS A 194 15.69 34.98 -5.26
C HIS A 194 16.92 34.86 -6.17
N ASP A 195 16.79 35.22 -7.44
CA ASP A 195 17.86 35.14 -8.44
C ASP A 195 18.58 33.78 -8.46
N LEU A 196 17.78 32.71 -8.45
CA LEU A 196 18.29 31.34 -8.33
C LEU A 196 18.74 30.73 -9.65
N MET A 197 18.24 31.21 -10.79
CA MET A 197 18.52 30.59 -12.08
C MET A 197 20.03 30.60 -12.37
N ASN A 198 20.59 29.39 -12.45
CA ASN A 198 22.05 29.14 -12.63
C ASN A 198 22.95 29.77 -11.53
N ASN A 199 22.37 30.12 -10.38
CA ASN A 199 23.09 30.77 -9.29
C ASN A 199 22.90 30.00 -7.97
N ILE A 200 23.65 28.90 -7.84
CA ILE A 200 23.54 27.99 -6.68
C ILE A 200 23.95 28.67 -5.36
N HIS A 201 24.81 29.71 -5.41
CA HIS A 201 25.25 30.42 -4.20
C HIS A 201 24.13 31.18 -3.49
N GLN A 202 23.02 31.51 -4.19
CA GLN A 202 21.86 32.15 -3.60
C GLN A 202 21.04 31.20 -2.72
N LEU A 203 21.25 29.89 -2.85
CA LEU A 203 20.53 28.87 -2.07
C LEU A 203 20.67 29.11 -0.55
N LYS A 204 21.82 29.63 -0.09
CA LYS A 204 22.07 30.01 1.31
C LYS A 204 21.10 31.07 1.87
N ASN A 205 20.48 31.86 1.00
CA ASN A 205 19.54 32.93 1.35
C ASN A 205 18.06 32.49 1.24
N CYS A 206 17.81 31.28 0.77
CA CYS A 206 16.49 30.73 0.52
C CYS A 206 15.95 29.99 1.73
N THR A 207 14.64 29.69 1.73
CA THR A 207 14.06 28.71 2.64
C THR A 207 14.22 27.31 2.04
N LEU A 208 14.80 26.38 2.79
CA LEU A 208 14.87 24.96 2.41
C LEU A 208 13.66 24.22 2.96
N LEU A 209 13.04 23.42 2.11
CA LEU A 209 11.88 22.59 2.44
C LEU A 209 12.37 21.14 2.55
N HIS A 210 12.03 20.50 3.68
CA HIS A 210 12.55 19.19 4.04
C HIS A 210 11.44 18.15 4.19
N ASP A 211 11.69 16.94 3.72
CA ASP A 211 10.96 15.74 4.09
C ASP A 211 11.70 15.04 5.23
N ARG A 212 11.12 15.03 6.45
CA ARG A 212 11.72 14.38 7.62
C ARG A 212 11.75 12.86 7.54
N GLN A 213 10.89 12.29 6.71
CA GLN A 213 10.76 10.85 6.52
C GLN A 213 11.30 10.38 5.17
N ALA A 214 12.15 11.20 4.55
CA ALA A 214 12.70 10.91 3.23
C ALA A 214 13.47 9.57 3.20
N TRP A 215 14.32 9.37 4.20
CA TRP A 215 15.14 8.18 4.37
C TRP A 215 15.08 7.69 5.81
N SER A 216 15.53 6.46 6.06
CA SER A 216 15.45 5.79 7.37
C SER A 216 16.43 6.33 8.42
N SER A 217 17.12 7.44 8.16
CA SER A 217 18.07 8.00 9.11
C SER A 217 17.37 8.92 10.13
N ASN A 218 18.03 9.17 11.26
CA ASN A 218 17.49 10.00 12.33
C ASN A 218 17.71 11.52 12.11
N SER A 219 17.97 11.96 10.89
CA SER A 219 18.26 13.35 10.58
C SER A 219 17.17 14.00 9.74
N ASP A 220 16.72 15.18 10.15
CA ASP A 220 15.66 15.94 9.47
C ASP A 220 16.06 16.48 8.06
N TYR A 221 17.32 16.33 7.67
CA TYR A 221 17.89 17.02 6.49
C TYR A 221 18.67 16.11 5.54
N ASP A 222 18.41 14.82 5.57
CA ASP A 222 19.26 13.82 4.90
C ASP A 222 19.41 14.04 3.41
N GLU A 223 18.32 14.29 2.68
CA GLU A 223 18.36 14.51 1.24
C GLU A 223 19.19 15.76 0.91
N TRP A 224 19.00 16.86 1.65
CA TRP A 224 19.74 18.08 1.45
C TRP A 224 21.22 17.97 1.83
N LYS A 225 21.53 17.25 2.91
CA LYS A 225 22.93 16.99 3.29
C LYS A 225 23.64 16.17 2.24
N ALA A 226 23.09 15.01 1.86
CA ALA A 226 23.68 14.15 0.85
C ALA A 226 23.91 14.88 -0.48
N TRP A 227 22.91 15.68 -0.91
CA TRP A 227 23.02 16.43 -2.14
C TRP A 227 24.07 17.55 -2.02
N SER A 228 24.10 18.32 -0.93
CA SER A 228 25.06 19.40 -0.75
C SER A 228 26.50 18.90 -0.58
N GLU A 229 26.69 17.80 0.11
CA GLU A 229 28.01 17.16 0.24
C GLU A 229 28.52 16.66 -1.11
N HIS A 230 27.66 16.04 -1.91
CA HIS A 230 28.04 15.57 -3.25
C HIS A 230 28.53 16.71 -4.15
N TYR A 231 27.87 17.87 -4.07
CA TYR A 231 28.25 19.06 -4.84
C TYR A 231 29.20 20.00 -4.10
N GLN A 232 29.77 19.58 -2.96
CA GLN A 232 30.73 20.32 -2.13
C GLN A 232 30.24 21.71 -1.71
N LEU A 233 28.96 21.80 -1.37
CA LEU A 233 28.32 23.05 -0.95
C LEU A 233 28.20 23.11 0.57
N SER A 234 28.61 24.21 1.17
CA SER A 234 28.46 24.47 2.60
C SER A 234 27.09 25.07 2.89
N LEU A 235 26.04 24.23 2.92
CA LEU A 235 24.68 24.67 3.19
C LEU A 235 24.29 24.61 4.67
N PHE A 236 24.93 23.79 5.48
CA PHE A 236 24.57 23.60 6.88
C PHE A 236 25.62 24.16 7.84
N PRO A 237 25.21 24.75 9.00
CA PRO A 237 23.81 24.94 9.44
C PRO A 237 23.06 25.97 8.60
N HIS A 238 21.80 25.67 8.23
CA HIS A 238 20.95 26.54 7.44
C HIS A 238 19.95 27.32 8.31
N ARG A 239 19.71 28.62 8.01
CA ARG A 239 18.94 29.50 8.90
C ARG A 239 17.42 29.41 8.71
N ARG A 240 16.95 29.07 7.51
CA ARG A 240 15.52 29.08 7.16
C ARG A 240 15.12 27.70 6.67
N ASN A 241 14.45 26.95 7.53
CA ASN A 241 14.00 25.60 7.23
C ASN A 241 12.51 25.45 7.50
N LEU A 242 11.80 24.75 6.64
CA LEU A 242 10.46 24.23 6.85
C LEU A 242 10.51 22.73 6.69
N CYS A 243 9.97 22.02 7.67
CA CYS A 243 10.00 20.55 7.69
C CYS A 243 8.58 20.00 7.56
N PHE A 244 8.46 18.97 6.76
CA PHE A 244 7.24 18.21 6.54
C PHE A 244 7.51 16.74 6.87
N ASP A 245 6.48 15.98 7.07
CA ASP A 245 6.53 14.52 7.26
C ASP A 245 6.38 13.73 5.95
N ARG A 246 6.24 14.44 4.82
CA ARG A 246 6.06 13.85 3.48
C ARG A 246 6.62 14.76 2.39
N SER A 247 7.26 14.15 1.39
CA SER A 247 7.86 14.91 0.27
C SER A 247 6.83 15.63 -0.61
N ASP A 248 5.63 15.07 -0.80
CA ASP A 248 4.56 15.72 -1.57
C ASP A 248 4.09 17.03 -0.95
N LEU A 249 4.09 17.16 0.38
CA LEU A 249 3.81 18.43 1.06
C LEU A 249 4.91 19.46 0.84
N ALA A 250 6.17 19.05 0.91
CA ALA A 250 7.30 19.94 0.59
C ALA A 250 7.22 20.44 -0.87
N ILE A 251 6.83 19.56 -1.81
CA ILE A 251 6.63 19.92 -3.22
C ILE A 251 5.47 20.90 -3.40
N VAL A 252 4.33 20.68 -2.72
CA VAL A 252 3.20 21.62 -2.74
C VAL A 252 3.62 22.99 -2.18
N ALA A 253 4.39 23.03 -1.09
CA ALA A 253 4.94 24.28 -0.53
C ALA A 253 5.88 24.97 -1.53
N ALA A 254 6.74 24.23 -2.23
CA ALA A 254 7.61 24.79 -3.27
C ALA A 254 6.83 25.41 -4.42
N MET A 255 5.76 24.75 -4.88
CA MET A 255 4.85 25.30 -5.90
C MET A 255 4.17 26.59 -5.47
N ASN A 256 3.88 26.73 -4.16
CA ASN A 256 3.28 27.93 -3.55
C ASN A 256 4.33 28.92 -3.03
N HIS A 257 5.51 28.95 -3.62
CA HIS A 257 6.56 29.93 -3.40
C HIS A 257 7.15 29.97 -1.97
N ALA A 258 7.00 28.87 -1.18
CA ALA A 258 7.49 28.83 0.20
C ALA A 258 9.02 28.60 0.30
N GLY A 259 9.64 28.06 -0.74
CA GLY A 259 11.06 27.74 -0.71
C GLY A 259 11.53 26.83 -1.85
N VAL A 260 12.71 26.25 -1.65
CA VAL A 260 13.31 25.24 -2.52
C VAL A 260 13.16 23.87 -1.84
N ALA A 261 12.53 22.91 -2.52
CA ALA A 261 12.40 21.54 -2.04
C ALA A 261 13.40 20.61 -2.71
N MET A 262 13.72 19.49 -2.05
CA MET A 262 14.38 18.38 -2.69
C MET A 262 13.33 17.53 -3.40
N GLY A 263 13.27 17.67 -4.73
CA GLY A 263 12.32 16.92 -5.57
C GLY A 263 12.89 15.55 -5.92
N ARG A 264 12.08 14.52 -5.77
CA ARG A 264 12.36 13.20 -6.35
C ARG A 264 12.03 13.26 -7.83
N LYS A 265 13.03 13.10 -8.68
CA LYS A 265 12.97 13.43 -10.11
C LYS A 265 11.80 12.75 -10.81
N GLN A 266 11.56 11.47 -10.55
CA GLN A 266 10.45 10.72 -11.11
C GLN A 266 9.08 11.28 -10.68
N LEU A 267 8.96 11.79 -9.46
CA LEU A 267 7.70 12.31 -8.92
C LEU A 267 7.40 13.76 -9.34
N VAL A 268 8.43 14.56 -9.62
CA VAL A 268 8.26 15.97 -9.98
C VAL A 268 8.28 16.23 -11.49
N GLU A 269 8.64 15.25 -12.31
CA GLU A 269 8.80 15.38 -13.76
C GLU A 269 7.58 16.04 -14.45
N LYS A 270 6.37 15.56 -14.11
CA LYS A 270 5.13 16.09 -14.69
C LYS A 270 4.88 17.56 -14.33
N ARG A 271 5.30 17.96 -13.11
CA ARG A 271 5.17 19.34 -12.63
C ARG A 271 6.19 20.26 -13.31
N ILE A 272 7.39 19.75 -13.57
CA ILE A 272 8.41 20.47 -14.35
C ILE A 272 7.94 20.66 -15.79
N LYS A 273 7.42 19.62 -16.44
CA LYS A 273 6.84 19.72 -17.81
C LYS A 273 5.69 20.72 -17.90
N ARG A 274 4.93 20.89 -16.82
CA ARG A 274 3.82 21.88 -16.74
C ARG A 274 4.28 23.28 -16.30
N GLN A 275 5.57 23.48 -16.07
CA GLN A 275 6.11 24.73 -15.55
C GLN A 275 5.57 25.16 -14.18
N GLU A 276 5.01 24.23 -13.42
CA GLU A 276 4.62 24.45 -12.01
C GLU A 276 5.86 24.49 -11.10
N LEU A 277 6.92 23.76 -11.50
CA LEU A 277 8.22 23.74 -10.87
C LEU A 277 9.34 23.93 -11.92
N VAL A 278 10.47 24.43 -11.46
CA VAL A 278 11.72 24.50 -12.23
C VAL A 278 12.86 23.89 -11.44
N MET A 279 13.87 23.40 -12.14
CA MET A 279 15.19 23.03 -11.59
C MET A 279 16.11 24.26 -11.74
N PRO A 280 16.25 25.10 -10.71
CA PRO A 280 16.90 26.41 -10.87
C PRO A 280 18.39 26.31 -11.21
N PHE A 281 19.00 25.16 -10.92
CA PHE A 281 20.43 24.93 -11.16
C PHE A 281 20.68 23.95 -12.32
N GLY A 282 19.67 23.69 -13.15
CA GLY A 282 19.72 22.66 -14.18
C GLY A 282 19.56 21.25 -13.61
N ASP A 283 19.86 20.24 -14.42
CA ASP A 283 19.71 18.82 -14.04
C ASP A 283 20.91 18.31 -13.22
N ILE A 284 21.13 18.91 -12.05
CA ILE A 284 22.14 18.47 -11.08
C ILE A 284 21.48 17.49 -10.08
N ALA A 285 21.07 16.34 -10.59
CA ALA A 285 20.44 15.32 -9.79
C ALA A 285 21.46 14.41 -9.10
N LEU A 286 21.20 14.05 -7.84
CA LEU A 286 21.92 13.03 -7.10
C LEU A 286 21.14 11.73 -7.13
N LYS A 287 21.74 10.64 -7.63
CA LYS A 287 21.14 9.31 -7.61
C LYS A 287 21.04 8.79 -6.18
N CYS A 288 19.85 8.32 -5.80
CA CYS A 288 19.60 7.73 -4.48
C CYS A 288 20.00 6.25 -4.43
N GLN A 289 20.33 5.77 -3.22
CA GLN A 289 20.44 4.34 -2.93
C GLN A 289 19.04 3.70 -2.80
N GLN A 290 18.09 4.46 -2.24
CA GLN A 290 16.69 4.09 -2.16
C GLN A 290 16.09 3.96 -3.56
N ARG A 291 15.16 3.02 -3.71
CA ARG A 291 14.49 2.74 -4.97
C ARG A 291 12.99 2.58 -4.78
N HIS A 292 12.25 2.86 -5.83
CA HIS A 292 10.85 2.46 -5.89
C HIS A 292 10.77 1.00 -6.32
N TYR A 293 10.02 0.21 -5.58
CA TYR A 293 9.77 -1.19 -5.90
C TYR A 293 8.36 -1.57 -5.49
N PHE A 294 7.86 -2.65 -6.07
CA PHE A 294 6.62 -3.26 -5.61
C PHE A 294 6.91 -4.55 -4.85
N ALA A 295 6.01 -4.88 -3.94
CA ALA A 295 6.06 -6.07 -3.12
C ALA A 295 4.69 -6.76 -3.10
N MET A 296 4.69 -8.10 -3.03
CA MET A 296 3.52 -8.95 -2.92
C MET A 296 3.83 -10.21 -2.11
N LEU A 297 2.81 -10.93 -1.65
CA LEU A 297 3.03 -12.21 -0.97
C LEU A 297 3.58 -13.26 -1.94
N ASN A 298 4.65 -13.97 -1.54
CA ASN A 298 5.27 -15.03 -2.33
C ASN A 298 4.30 -16.17 -2.70
N GLU A 299 3.34 -16.45 -1.83
CA GLU A 299 2.46 -17.60 -1.90
C GLU A 299 1.18 -17.34 -2.71
N LYS A 300 0.89 -16.08 -3.06
CA LYS A 300 -0.39 -15.68 -3.65
C LYS A 300 -0.18 -15.17 -5.07
N ARG A 301 -0.31 -16.05 -6.06
CA ARG A 301 -0.53 -15.60 -7.43
C ARG A 301 -1.94 -15.03 -7.54
N ASN A 302 -2.03 -13.75 -7.86
CA ASN A 302 -3.27 -13.05 -8.11
C ASN A 302 -3.21 -12.50 -9.55
N PRO A 303 -4.01 -13.03 -10.49
CA PRO A 303 -3.98 -12.58 -11.89
C PRO A 303 -4.20 -11.08 -12.04
N LYS A 304 -5.02 -10.46 -11.19
CA LYS A 304 -5.25 -9.01 -11.18
C LYS A 304 -3.99 -8.24 -10.78
N ALA A 305 -3.26 -8.75 -9.78
CA ALA A 305 -1.98 -8.18 -9.37
C ALA A 305 -0.93 -8.29 -10.49
N ASP A 306 -0.87 -9.43 -11.19
CA ASP A 306 0.04 -9.63 -12.32
C ASP A 306 -0.24 -8.63 -13.45
N ILE A 307 -1.51 -8.42 -13.80
CA ILE A 307 -1.95 -7.41 -14.79
C ILE A 307 -1.52 -6.02 -14.34
N PHE A 308 -1.79 -5.66 -13.10
CA PHE A 308 -1.43 -4.34 -12.56
C PHE A 308 0.08 -4.11 -12.58
N ILE A 309 0.88 -5.11 -12.19
CA ILE A 309 2.35 -5.04 -12.23
C ILE A 309 2.86 -4.89 -13.67
N GLN A 310 2.30 -5.63 -14.61
CA GLN A 310 2.67 -5.48 -16.03
C GLN A 310 2.36 -4.08 -16.53
N TRP A 311 1.19 -3.54 -16.18
CA TRP A 311 0.82 -2.17 -16.50
C TRP A 311 1.76 -1.17 -15.83
N LEU A 312 2.10 -1.31 -14.54
CA LEU A 312 3.05 -0.45 -13.83
C LEU A 312 4.41 -0.38 -14.54
N LYS A 313 4.94 -1.53 -14.97
CA LYS A 313 6.23 -1.61 -15.69
C LYS A 313 6.18 -0.86 -17.03
N GLN A 314 5.05 -0.80 -17.70
CA GLN A 314 4.87 -0.02 -18.94
C GLN A 314 4.86 1.49 -18.66
N GLN A 315 4.44 1.91 -17.45
CA GLN A 315 4.38 3.31 -17.06
C GLN A 315 5.74 3.93 -16.71
N VAL A 316 6.77 3.13 -16.56
CA VAL A 316 8.15 3.57 -16.23
C VAL A 316 8.99 3.87 -17.48
N ARG A 317 8.55 3.41 -18.65
CA ARG A 317 9.26 3.55 -19.95
C ARG A 317 9.15 4.95 -20.55
#